data_ba7edbaa53396a7621a27d6dd6aeebc5
#
_entry.id   ba7edbaa53396a7621a27d6dd6aeebc5
#
_cell.length_a   1.000
_cell.length_b   1.000
_cell.length_c   1.000
_cell.angle_alpha   90.00
_cell.angle_beta   90.00
_cell.angle_gamma   90.00
#
_symmetry.space_group_name_H-M   'P 1'
#
loop_
_entity.id
_entity.type
_entity.pdbx_description
1 polymer ?
#
loop_
_entity_poly.entity_id
_entity_poly.type
_entity_poly.pdbx_seq_one_letter_code
_entity_poly.pdbx_strand_id
1 'polypeptide(L)'
;MNHFDQVAKLAQDLQPELVALSTSIHDHPEMGHQETFAADAHCALLEKYGFTVERPFCGLPTAFKATYSSQKPGPTIGFLAEYDALPGIGHGCGHNILGATSTGSGIVLREMIDQLGGTVIVFGTPAEETDGGKVAIVNAGGFDGVDVAMMAHPSDKYYKSGTSLGIVPLRFEFFGQTAHAAAAPE
;
A
#
# COMPACT_ATOMS: atom_id res chain seq x y z
N MET A 1 2.26 -9.26 30.27
CA MET A 1 2.68 -9.50 28.87
C MET A 1 3.44 -8.25 28.46
N ASN A 2 4.64 -8.38 27.91
CA ASN A 2 5.33 -7.20 27.36
C ASN A 2 4.72 -6.80 26.00
N HIS A 3 5.07 -5.61 25.49
CA HIS A 3 4.47 -5.12 24.23
C HIS A 3 4.78 -6.03 23.01
N PHE A 4 5.94 -6.67 22.97
CA PHE A 4 6.28 -7.58 21.86
C PHE A 4 5.39 -8.83 21.85
N ASP A 5 5.14 -9.43 23.01
CA ASP A 5 4.25 -10.59 23.13
C ASP A 5 2.82 -10.20 22.74
N GLN A 6 2.37 -8.98 23.11
CA GLN A 6 1.06 -8.46 22.76
C GLN A 6 0.92 -8.27 21.25
N VAL A 7 1.90 -7.62 20.61
CA VAL A 7 1.95 -7.44 19.14
C VAL A 7 1.93 -8.79 18.44
N ALA A 8 2.77 -9.74 18.87
CA ALA A 8 2.83 -11.07 18.26
C ALA A 8 1.48 -11.80 18.35
N LYS A 9 0.82 -11.72 19.50
CA LYS A 9 -0.50 -12.32 19.68
C LYS A 9 -1.55 -11.68 18.79
N LEU A 10 -1.63 -10.34 18.77
CA LEU A 10 -2.59 -9.61 17.93
C LEU A 10 -2.38 -9.92 16.44
N ALA A 11 -1.13 -9.96 15.98
CA ALA A 11 -0.81 -10.31 14.61
C ALA A 11 -1.21 -11.75 14.26
N GLN A 12 -1.01 -12.69 15.20
CA GLN A 12 -1.43 -14.08 15.01
C GLN A 12 -2.96 -14.21 14.96
N ASP A 13 -3.68 -13.52 15.85
CA ASP A 13 -5.14 -13.53 15.87
C ASP A 13 -5.74 -12.92 14.58
N LEU A 14 -5.07 -11.93 13.99
CA LEU A 14 -5.47 -11.24 12.75
C LEU A 14 -5.07 -12.00 11.48
N GLN A 15 -4.12 -12.93 11.55
CA GLN A 15 -3.52 -13.63 10.41
C GLN A 15 -4.55 -14.18 9.40
N PRO A 16 -5.66 -14.84 9.81
CA PRO A 16 -6.62 -15.38 8.85
C PRO A 16 -7.25 -14.30 7.96
N GLU A 17 -7.54 -13.12 8.51
CA GLU A 17 -8.13 -12.00 7.77
C GLU A 17 -7.11 -11.38 6.82
N LEU A 18 -5.85 -11.25 7.25
CA LEU A 18 -4.79 -10.71 6.40
C LEU A 18 -4.45 -11.64 5.24
N VAL A 19 -4.45 -12.96 5.49
CA VAL A 19 -4.26 -13.95 4.42
C VAL A 19 -5.41 -13.89 3.43
N ALA A 20 -6.66 -13.81 3.91
CA ALA A 20 -7.83 -13.67 3.03
C ALA A 20 -7.77 -12.37 2.20
N LEU A 21 -7.40 -11.24 2.80
CA LEU A 21 -7.22 -9.97 2.12
C LEU A 21 -6.15 -10.09 1.02
N SER A 22 -4.95 -10.56 1.37
CA SER A 22 -3.84 -10.71 0.42
C SER A 22 -4.19 -11.67 -0.72
N THR A 23 -4.83 -12.81 -0.42
CA THR A 23 -5.21 -13.79 -1.44
C THR A 23 -6.29 -13.23 -2.37
N SER A 24 -7.29 -12.54 -1.83
CA SER A 24 -8.35 -11.95 -2.65
C SER A 24 -7.81 -10.90 -3.61
N ILE A 25 -6.86 -10.06 -3.18
CA ILE A 25 -6.20 -9.07 -4.04
C ILE A 25 -5.33 -9.77 -5.08
N HIS A 26 -4.58 -10.80 -4.70
CA HIS A 26 -3.77 -11.60 -5.61
C HIS A 26 -4.61 -12.20 -6.76
N ASP A 27 -5.79 -12.70 -6.43
CA ASP A 27 -6.69 -13.35 -7.40
C ASP A 27 -7.45 -12.34 -8.31
N HIS A 28 -7.38 -11.03 -7.96
CA HIS A 28 -7.98 -9.93 -8.71
C HIS A 28 -6.92 -8.85 -9.02
N PRO A 29 -5.91 -9.17 -9.85
CA PRO A 29 -4.83 -8.21 -10.10
C PRO A 29 -5.33 -7.01 -10.91
N GLU A 30 -5.14 -5.83 -10.36
CA GLU A 30 -5.50 -4.54 -10.97
C GLU A 30 -4.25 -3.69 -11.16
N MET A 31 -4.15 -3.02 -12.31
CA MET A 31 -3.01 -2.15 -12.60
C MET A 31 -3.17 -0.78 -11.97
N GLY A 32 -2.07 -0.05 -11.88
CA GLY A 32 -2.02 1.29 -11.32
C GLY A 32 -3.14 2.20 -11.80
N HIS A 33 -3.76 2.94 -10.88
CA HIS A 33 -4.95 3.77 -11.01
C HIS A 33 -6.27 3.02 -11.31
N GLN A 34 -6.26 1.69 -11.36
CA GLN A 34 -7.43 0.85 -11.61
C GLN A 34 -7.75 -0.08 -10.42
N GLU A 35 -7.01 0.04 -9.31
CA GLU A 35 -7.03 -0.84 -8.13
C GLU A 35 -8.28 -0.62 -7.27
N THR A 36 -9.47 -0.69 -7.88
CA THR A 36 -10.72 -0.41 -7.19
C THR A 36 -11.08 -1.50 -6.20
N PHE A 37 -10.99 -2.76 -6.62
CA PHE A 37 -11.25 -3.92 -5.76
C PHE A 37 -10.30 -3.98 -4.57
N ALA A 38 -8.99 -3.83 -4.83
CA ALA A 38 -7.98 -3.87 -3.79
C ALA A 38 -8.19 -2.75 -2.76
N ALA A 39 -8.42 -1.51 -3.23
CA ALA A 39 -8.69 -0.39 -2.34
C ALA A 39 -9.99 -0.59 -1.52
N ASP A 40 -11.08 -1.10 -2.13
CA ASP A 40 -12.32 -1.42 -1.43
C ASP A 40 -12.10 -2.47 -0.34
N ALA A 41 -11.34 -3.53 -0.64
CA ALA A 41 -11.04 -4.60 0.31
C ALA A 41 -10.24 -4.09 1.53
N HIS A 42 -9.23 -3.26 1.30
CA HIS A 42 -8.46 -2.61 2.38
C HIS A 42 -9.36 -1.70 3.22
N CYS A 43 -10.14 -0.83 2.58
CA CYS A 43 -11.04 0.10 3.27
C CYS A 43 -12.04 -0.64 4.14
N ALA A 44 -12.70 -1.67 3.60
CA ALA A 44 -13.69 -2.46 4.33
C ALA A 44 -13.09 -3.14 5.58
N LEU A 45 -11.87 -3.68 5.48
CA LEU A 45 -11.20 -4.27 6.62
C LEU A 45 -10.83 -3.20 7.67
N LEU A 46 -10.32 -2.04 7.26
CA LEU A 46 -9.96 -0.95 8.17
C LEU A 46 -11.19 -0.36 8.87
N GLU A 47 -12.30 -0.16 8.16
CA GLU A 47 -13.58 0.28 8.74
C GLU A 47 -14.11 -0.71 9.77
N LYS A 48 -14.02 -2.03 9.50
CA LYS A 48 -14.37 -3.08 10.47
C LYS A 48 -13.62 -2.93 11.79
N TYR A 49 -12.36 -2.46 11.73
CA TYR A 49 -11.52 -2.20 12.91
C TYR A 49 -11.62 -0.76 13.42
N GLY A 50 -12.64 0.00 12.99
CA GLY A 50 -12.99 1.30 13.55
C GLY A 50 -12.16 2.47 13.03
N PHE A 51 -11.46 2.31 11.93
CA PHE A 51 -10.82 3.44 11.24
C PHE A 51 -11.88 4.30 10.53
N THR A 52 -11.65 5.60 10.52
CA THR A 52 -12.38 6.53 9.63
C THR A 52 -11.65 6.59 8.30
N VAL A 53 -12.33 6.22 7.22
CA VAL A 53 -11.74 6.16 5.87
C VAL A 53 -12.13 7.38 5.06
N GLU A 54 -11.14 8.02 4.45
CA GLU A 54 -11.26 9.06 3.43
C GLU A 54 -10.84 8.47 2.08
N ARG A 55 -11.77 8.41 1.12
CA ARG A 55 -11.53 7.99 -0.27
C ARG A 55 -12.56 8.67 -1.20
N PRO A 56 -12.15 9.25 -2.35
CA PRO A 56 -10.78 9.33 -2.89
C PRO A 56 -9.87 10.18 -2.01
N PHE A 57 -8.54 9.97 -2.10
CA PHE A 57 -7.58 10.73 -1.32
C PHE A 57 -6.57 11.45 -2.24
N CYS A 58 -6.29 12.72 -1.96
CA CYS A 58 -5.37 13.56 -2.75
C CYS A 58 -5.67 13.55 -4.25
N GLY A 59 -6.95 13.48 -4.65
CA GLY A 59 -7.35 13.45 -6.06
C GLY A 59 -7.16 12.13 -6.78
N LEU A 60 -6.67 11.09 -6.10
CA LEU A 60 -6.50 9.75 -6.65
C LEU A 60 -7.71 8.87 -6.28
N PRO A 61 -8.49 8.35 -7.25
CA PRO A 61 -9.73 7.59 -6.99
C PRO A 61 -9.51 6.31 -6.18
N THR A 62 -8.37 5.68 -6.35
CA THR A 62 -8.01 4.42 -5.68
C THR A 62 -7.14 4.61 -4.44
N ALA A 63 -6.63 5.83 -4.18
CA ALA A 63 -5.95 6.14 -2.93
C ALA A 63 -6.95 6.34 -1.77
N PHE A 64 -6.52 5.96 -0.57
CA PHE A 64 -7.30 6.18 0.66
C PHE A 64 -6.40 6.61 1.82
N LYS A 65 -7.03 7.23 2.82
CA LYS A 65 -6.44 7.53 4.11
C LYS A 65 -7.39 7.02 5.19
N ALA A 66 -6.96 6.02 5.92
CA ALA A 66 -7.71 5.45 7.04
C ALA A 66 -7.06 5.86 8.35
N THR A 67 -7.80 6.55 9.22
CA THR A 67 -7.28 7.18 10.45
C THR A 67 -7.98 6.63 11.68
N TYR A 68 -7.21 6.33 12.71
CA TYR A 68 -7.69 6.09 14.06
C TYR A 68 -6.85 6.91 15.05
N SER A 69 -7.50 7.70 15.89
CA SER A 69 -6.84 8.54 16.90
C SER A 69 -7.27 8.14 18.30
N SER A 70 -6.32 8.00 19.21
CA SER A 70 -6.60 7.83 20.63
C SER A 70 -7.04 9.17 21.25
N GLN A 71 -7.58 9.11 22.47
CA GLN A 71 -7.89 10.32 23.22
C GLN A 71 -6.67 10.93 23.94
N LYS A 72 -5.48 10.32 23.78
CA LYS A 72 -4.23 10.76 24.40
C LYS A 72 -3.29 11.37 23.37
N PRO A 73 -2.55 12.42 23.72
CA PRO A 73 -1.53 12.96 22.82
C PRO A 73 -0.41 11.95 22.56
N GLY A 74 0.18 12.02 21.39
CA GLY A 74 1.28 11.16 20.97
C GLY A 74 1.58 11.35 19.47
N PRO A 75 2.53 10.59 18.93
CA PRO A 75 2.93 10.72 17.54
C PRO A 75 1.83 10.22 16.56
N THR A 76 1.93 10.70 15.34
CA THR A 76 1.16 10.22 14.19
C THR A 76 2.02 9.23 13.39
N ILE A 77 1.63 7.97 13.38
CA ILE A 77 2.35 6.87 12.71
C ILE A 77 1.56 6.45 11.47
N GLY A 78 2.22 6.49 10.31
CA GLY A 78 1.67 6.07 9.01
C GLY A 78 2.20 4.71 8.57
N PHE A 79 1.32 3.86 8.02
CA PHE A 79 1.68 2.65 7.29
C PHE A 79 1.25 2.82 5.83
N LEU A 80 2.17 2.52 4.89
CA LEU A 80 1.93 2.68 3.47
C LEU A 80 1.56 1.33 2.86
N ALA A 81 0.37 1.24 2.25
CA ALA A 81 -0.16 0.05 1.61
C ALA A 81 -0.15 0.25 0.09
N GLU A 82 0.65 -0.53 -0.62
CA GLU A 82 0.62 -0.69 -2.07
C GLU A 82 -0.23 -1.90 -2.43
N TYR A 83 -0.86 -1.89 -3.60
CA TYR A 83 -1.75 -2.98 -4.04
C TYR A 83 -1.92 -3.07 -5.56
N ASP A 84 -1.16 -2.32 -6.34
CA ASP A 84 -1.13 -2.41 -7.79
C ASP A 84 -0.37 -3.65 -8.28
N ALA A 85 -0.74 -4.15 -9.44
CA ALA A 85 -0.19 -5.33 -10.09
C ALA A 85 0.54 -4.95 -11.39
N LEU A 86 1.40 -5.85 -11.86
CA LEU A 86 2.14 -5.71 -13.11
C LEU A 86 1.35 -6.25 -14.32
N PRO A 87 1.44 -5.61 -15.50
CA PRO A 87 0.80 -6.09 -16.72
C PRO A 87 1.25 -7.52 -17.08
N GLY A 88 0.29 -8.43 -17.21
CA GLY A 88 0.53 -9.82 -17.65
C GLY A 88 1.23 -10.73 -16.62
N ILE A 89 1.68 -10.19 -15.50
CA ILE A 89 2.38 -10.92 -14.43
C ILE A 89 1.52 -11.03 -13.17
N GLY A 90 0.63 -10.06 -12.94
CA GLY A 90 -0.12 -9.95 -11.68
C GLY A 90 0.76 -9.39 -10.56
N HIS A 91 0.59 -9.89 -9.35
CA HIS A 91 1.31 -9.40 -8.17
C HIS A 91 2.77 -9.93 -8.07
N GLY A 92 3.54 -9.76 -9.16
CA GLY A 92 4.94 -10.18 -9.21
C GLY A 92 5.86 -9.45 -8.22
N CYS A 93 5.56 -8.20 -7.86
CA CYS A 93 6.27 -7.44 -6.83
C CYS A 93 5.76 -7.71 -5.41
N GLY A 94 4.66 -8.46 -5.25
CA GLY A 94 4.12 -8.83 -3.95
C GLY A 94 3.36 -7.71 -3.23
N HIS A 95 2.82 -6.73 -3.95
CA HIS A 95 2.06 -5.62 -3.36
C HIS A 95 0.81 -6.08 -2.62
N ASN A 96 0.18 -7.20 -3.02
CA ASN A 96 -0.89 -7.83 -2.25
C ASN A 96 -0.45 -8.21 -0.82
N ILE A 97 0.79 -8.67 -0.64
CA ILE A 97 1.36 -9.01 0.67
C ILE A 97 1.75 -7.72 1.41
N LEU A 98 2.40 -6.78 0.72
CA LEU A 98 2.80 -5.49 1.29
C LEU A 98 1.58 -4.74 1.83
N GLY A 99 0.54 -4.58 1.02
CA GLY A 99 -0.69 -3.90 1.42
C GLY A 99 -1.35 -4.55 2.63
N ALA A 100 -1.49 -5.89 2.61
CA ALA A 100 -2.05 -6.64 3.73
C ALA A 100 -1.19 -6.48 5.00
N THR A 101 0.15 -6.49 4.89
CA THR A 101 1.06 -6.29 6.02
C THR A 101 0.92 -4.88 6.61
N SER A 102 0.85 -3.85 5.78
CA SER A 102 0.68 -2.46 6.22
C SER A 102 -0.67 -2.25 6.89
N THR A 103 -1.75 -2.79 6.32
CA THR A 103 -3.09 -2.78 6.92
C THR A 103 -3.10 -3.50 8.26
N GLY A 104 -2.50 -4.69 8.33
CA GLY A 104 -2.38 -5.45 9.58
C GLY A 104 -1.57 -4.71 10.65
N SER A 105 -0.48 -4.06 10.26
CA SER A 105 0.33 -3.25 11.18
C SER A 105 -0.48 -2.07 11.76
N GLY A 106 -1.26 -1.40 10.92
CA GLY A 106 -2.18 -0.36 11.36
C GLY A 106 -3.22 -0.87 12.37
N ILE A 107 -3.85 -2.01 12.09
CA ILE A 107 -4.85 -2.63 12.96
C ILE A 107 -4.22 -3.06 14.30
N VAL A 108 -3.05 -3.70 14.28
CA VAL A 108 -2.36 -4.10 15.51
C VAL A 108 -1.98 -2.89 16.36
N LEU A 109 -1.48 -1.81 15.75
CA LEU A 109 -1.17 -0.59 16.49
C LEU A 109 -2.45 0.07 17.04
N ARG A 110 -3.55 0.06 16.29
CA ARG A 110 -4.85 0.57 16.72
C ARG A 110 -5.32 -0.12 18.00
N GLU A 111 -5.15 -1.43 18.14
CA GLU A 111 -5.52 -2.16 19.36
C GLU A 111 -4.72 -1.75 20.60
N MET A 112 -3.59 -1.08 20.42
CA MET A 112 -2.70 -0.66 21.49
C MET A 112 -2.72 0.85 21.71
N ILE A 113 -3.13 1.65 20.72
CA ILE A 113 -2.88 3.09 20.70
C ILE A 113 -3.65 3.84 21.79
N ASP A 114 -4.79 3.35 22.24
CA ASP A 114 -5.54 3.95 23.34
C ASP A 114 -4.80 3.88 24.69
N GLN A 115 -3.86 2.94 24.81
CA GLN A 115 -2.96 2.86 25.97
C GLN A 115 -1.72 3.72 25.76
N LEU A 116 -1.16 3.73 24.53
CA LEU A 116 0.10 4.39 24.18
C LEU A 116 -0.06 5.89 23.94
N GLY A 117 -1.14 6.31 23.29
CA GLY A 117 -1.36 7.67 22.81
C GLY A 117 -0.97 7.86 21.35
N GLY A 118 -1.54 8.88 20.69
CA GLY A 118 -1.24 9.27 19.31
C GLY A 118 -2.30 8.86 18.30
N THR A 119 -1.90 8.85 17.04
CA THR A 119 -2.74 8.56 15.88
C THR A 119 -2.06 7.52 15.00
N VAL A 120 -2.83 6.56 14.52
CA VAL A 120 -2.39 5.61 13.49
C VAL A 120 -3.14 5.88 12.18
N ILE A 121 -2.40 5.90 11.08
CA ILE A 121 -2.94 6.08 9.73
C ILE A 121 -2.47 4.93 8.85
N VAL A 122 -3.38 4.37 8.06
CA VAL A 122 -3.04 3.51 6.93
C VAL A 122 -3.34 4.28 5.65
N PHE A 123 -2.32 4.49 4.83
CA PHE A 123 -2.42 5.13 3.54
C PHE A 123 -2.46 4.07 2.45
N GLY A 124 -3.51 4.09 1.63
CA GLY A 124 -3.52 3.38 0.36
C GLY A 124 -2.80 4.21 -0.69
N THR A 125 -1.69 3.68 -1.17
CA THR A 125 -0.78 4.37 -2.10
C THR A 125 -0.73 3.62 -3.42
N PRO A 126 -1.68 3.89 -4.36
CA PRO A 126 -1.82 3.19 -5.63
C PRO A 126 -0.68 3.51 -6.61
N ALA A 127 -0.62 2.74 -7.70
CA ALA A 127 0.15 3.04 -8.90
C ALA A 127 1.66 3.19 -8.67
N GLU A 128 2.26 2.35 -7.81
CA GLU A 128 3.71 2.40 -7.54
C GLU A 128 4.50 2.05 -8.79
N GLU A 129 4.04 1.05 -9.55
CA GLU A 129 4.70 0.51 -10.75
C GLU A 129 4.52 1.38 -12.01
N THR A 130 3.82 2.50 -11.91
CA THR A 130 3.55 3.41 -13.03
C THR A 130 4.16 4.79 -12.80
N ASP A 131 3.36 5.76 -12.37
CA ASP A 131 3.78 7.15 -12.16
C ASP A 131 3.97 7.52 -10.68
N GLY A 132 3.80 6.52 -9.79
CA GLY A 132 4.07 6.67 -8.36
C GLY A 132 3.04 7.52 -7.64
N GLY A 133 1.88 6.93 -7.30
CA GLY A 133 0.82 7.65 -6.58
C GLY A 133 1.28 8.34 -5.30
N LYS A 134 2.31 7.81 -4.62
CA LYS A 134 2.93 8.46 -3.46
C LYS A 134 3.48 9.85 -3.78
N VAL A 135 4.00 10.07 -4.99
CA VAL A 135 4.49 11.39 -5.42
C VAL A 135 3.34 12.40 -5.49
N ALA A 136 2.20 11.99 -6.05
CA ALA A 136 1.00 12.83 -6.10
C ALA A 136 0.49 13.15 -4.69
N ILE A 137 0.46 12.15 -3.79
CA ILE A 137 0.05 12.34 -2.39
C ILE A 137 0.98 13.31 -1.65
N VAL A 138 2.32 13.19 -1.83
CA VAL A 138 3.29 14.14 -1.25
C VAL A 138 3.06 15.55 -1.77
N ASN A 139 2.91 15.71 -3.09
CA ASN A 139 2.70 17.02 -3.71
C ASN A 139 1.39 17.69 -3.27
N ALA A 140 0.39 16.91 -2.90
CA ALA A 140 -0.87 17.39 -2.34
C ALA A 140 -0.84 17.62 -0.81
N GLY A 141 0.30 17.42 -0.13
CA GLY A 141 0.42 17.55 1.31
C GLY A 141 -0.23 16.41 2.10
N GLY A 142 -0.51 15.27 1.46
CA GLY A 142 -1.25 14.16 2.07
C GLY A 142 -0.55 13.50 3.27
N PHE A 143 0.76 13.70 3.42
CA PHE A 143 1.55 13.23 4.55
C PHE A 143 1.86 14.32 5.59
N ASP A 144 1.28 15.51 5.44
CA ASP A 144 1.52 16.59 6.41
C ASP A 144 1.03 16.18 7.81
N GLY A 145 1.86 16.42 8.80
CA GLY A 145 1.57 16.04 10.20
C GLY A 145 1.82 14.56 10.54
N VAL A 146 2.39 13.77 9.63
CA VAL A 146 2.86 12.40 9.92
C VAL A 146 4.28 12.45 10.44
N ASP A 147 4.51 11.93 11.66
CA ASP A 147 5.83 11.93 12.28
C ASP A 147 6.71 10.79 11.75
N VAL A 148 6.12 9.64 11.46
CA VAL A 148 6.82 8.46 10.92
C VAL A 148 5.94 7.76 9.92
N ALA A 149 6.50 7.42 8.75
CA ALA A 149 5.85 6.55 7.75
C ALA A 149 6.69 5.28 7.53
N MET A 150 6.04 4.13 7.49
CA MET A 150 6.69 2.82 7.39
C MET A 150 5.96 1.91 6.40
N MET A 151 6.74 1.02 5.78
CA MET A 151 6.22 -0.13 5.03
C MET A 151 7.24 -1.26 5.06
N ALA A 152 6.78 -2.49 4.85
CA ALA A 152 7.63 -3.67 4.71
C ALA A 152 7.43 -4.26 3.31
N HIS A 153 8.37 -3.99 2.40
CA HIS A 153 8.30 -4.47 1.02
C HIS A 153 8.87 -5.89 0.92
N PRO A 154 8.18 -6.84 0.24
CA PRO A 154 8.71 -8.17 -0.05
C PRO A 154 10.03 -8.12 -0.81
N SER A 155 10.96 -9.00 -0.47
CA SER A 155 12.27 -9.15 -1.12
C SER A 155 12.81 -10.56 -0.90
N ASP A 156 13.94 -10.88 -1.56
CA ASP A 156 14.64 -12.18 -1.39
C ASP A 156 15.37 -12.31 -0.05
N LYS A 157 15.56 -11.22 0.68
CA LYS A 157 16.25 -11.15 1.97
C LYS A 157 15.68 -10.08 2.87
N TYR A 158 16.06 -10.11 4.14
CA TYR A 158 15.86 -9.00 5.06
C TYR A 158 16.93 -7.92 4.83
N TYR A 159 16.50 -6.75 4.37
CA TYR A 159 17.35 -5.60 4.18
C TYR A 159 17.03 -4.52 5.23
N LYS A 160 18.07 -3.85 5.67
CA LYS A 160 17.91 -2.57 6.33
C LYS A 160 17.50 -1.53 5.28
N SER A 161 16.59 -0.64 5.62
CA SER A 161 16.20 0.49 4.74
C SER A 161 17.43 1.20 4.18
N GLY A 162 17.42 1.44 2.88
CA GLY A 162 18.51 2.06 2.12
C GLY A 162 18.03 3.24 1.29
N THR A 163 18.81 3.59 0.26
CA THR A 163 18.44 4.59 -0.75
C THR A 163 17.96 3.90 -2.01
N SER A 164 17.02 4.53 -2.73
CA SER A 164 16.59 4.13 -4.07
C SER A 164 17.19 5.02 -5.14
N LEU A 165 17.29 4.51 -6.36
CA LEU A 165 17.61 5.31 -7.54
C LEU A 165 16.37 6.04 -8.03
N GLY A 166 16.56 7.21 -8.67
CA GLY A 166 15.49 7.90 -9.38
C GLY A 166 15.08 7.12 -10.63
N ILE A 167 13.78 7.09 -10.93
CA ILE A 167 13.22 6.44 -12.12
C ILE A 167 12.58 7.49 -13.01
N VAL A 168 12.87 7.44 -14.31
CA VAL A 168 12.19 8.22 -15.34
C VAL A 168 11.66 7.23 -16.37
N PRO A 169 10.34 6.94 -16.36
CA PRO A 169 9.77 6.02 -17.35
C PRO A 169 9.72 6.67 -18.73
N LEU A 170 10.12 5.91 -19.76
CA LEU A 170 10.03 6.31 -21.16
C LEU A 170 9.31 5.23 -21.94
N ARG A 171 8.35 5.66 -22.77
CA ARG A 171 7.64 4.78 -23.69
C ARG A 171 7.94 5.17 -25.11
N PHE A 172 8.39 4.19 -25.91
CA PHE A 172 8.60 4.35 -27.35
C PHE A 172 7.54 3.53 -28.08
N GLU A 173 6.79 4.17 -28.95
CA GLU A 173 5.78 3.50 -29.79
C GLU A 173 6.21 3.61 -31.24
N PHE A 174 6.22 2.46 -31.92
CA PHE A 174 6.54 2.36 -33.35
C PHE A 174 5.31 1.92 -34.11
N PHE A 175 4.94 2.68 -35.14
CA PHE A 175 3.78 2.43 -35.97
C PHE A 175 4.26 1.98 -37.36
N GLY A 176 3.77 0.84 -37.84
CA GLY A 176 4.15 0.30 -39.14
C GLY A 176 3.53 -1.06 -39.42
N GLN A 177 3.90 -1.64 -40.53
CA GLN A 177 3.51 -3.01 -40.89
C GLN A 177 4.62 -3.99 -40.58
N THR A 178 4.27 -5.16 -40.07
CA THR A 178 5.25 -6.21 -39.82
C THR A 178 5.79 -6.71 -41.15
N ALA A 179 7.10 -6.65 -41.32
CA ALA A 179 7.79 -7.11 -42.53
C ALA A 179 9.14 -7.76 -42.15
N HIS A 180 9.66 -8.56 -43.10
CA HIS A 180 11.02 -9.12 -42.97
C HIS A 180 12.04 -8.04 -43.23
N ALA A 181 12.83 -7.67 -42.22
CA ALA A 181 13.71 -6.52 -42.25
C ALA A 181 14.75 -6.54 -43.42
N ALA A 182 15.20 -7.71 -43.88
CA ALA A 182 16.13 -7.84 -45.00
C ALA A 182 15.41 -7.87 -46.38
N ALA A 183 14.10 -8.17 -46.42
CA ALA A 183 13.37 -8.28 -47.68
C ALA A 183 12.48 -7.05 -47.99
N ALA A 184 12.11 -6.30 -46.95
CA ALA A 184 11.31 -5.10 -47.05
C ALA A 184 11.75 -4.06 -45.98
N PRO A 185 12.92 -3.41 -46.23
CA PRO A 185 13.53 -2.50 -45.27
C PRO A 185 12.89 -1.09 -45.24
N GLU A 186 11.91 -0.80 -46.06
CA GLU A 186 11.27 0.52 -46.29
C GLU A 186 10.16 0.84 -45.28
#